data_39a9e2ae2db3faceac6e75e4d0f780e8
#
_entry.id   39a9e2ae2db3faceac6e75e4d0f780e8
#
_cell.length_a   1.000
_cell.length_b   1.000
_cell.length_c   1.000
_cell.angle_alpha   90.00
_cell.angle_beta   90.00
_cell.angle_gamma   90.00
#
_symmetry.space_group_name_H-M   'P 1'
#
loop_
_entity.id
_entity.type
_entity.pdbx_description
1 polymer ?
#
loop_
_entity_poly.entity_id
_entity_poly.type
_entity_poly.pdbx_seq_one_letter_code
_entity_poly.pdbx_strand_id
1 'polypeptide(L)'
;FKVLELMVKPWAKDLVHVAYGMVSLLDDNGNQVAMSTRNGTVVLLEDVLKKCHEKCLEIIEQKNPDLEDKENVARQVGTGAVIFGALSNSKIKDIAFSYSKILNFDGETGPYVQYTAARIKSVLRKGGAIGKYEIKNVNEDEYQLIALLSTFPDVVKAAAERLEPFFVTRYAID
;
A
#
# COMPACT_ATOMS: atom_id res chain seq x y z
N PHE A 1 -4.55 1.44 -29.65
CA PHE A 1 -3.59 0.40 -30.06
C PHE A 1 -4.05 -0.29 -31.32
N LYS A 2 -5.33 -0.68 -31.45
CA LYS A 2 -5.88 -1.37 -32.63
C LYS A 2 -5.60 -0.63 -33.95
N VAL A 3 -5.67 0.67 -33.98
CA VAL A 3 -5.32 1.48 -35.15
C VAL A 3 -3.84 1.30 -35.54
N LEU A 4 -2.94 1.27 -34.55
CA LEU A 4 -1.50 1.06 -34.79
C LEU A 4 -1.19 -0.36 -35.29
N GLU A 5 -1.92 -1.36 -34.81
CA GLU A 5 -1.84 -2.72 -35.32
C GLU A 5 -2.28 -2.76 -36.81
N LEU A 6 -3.40 -2.13 -37.14
CA LEU A 6 -3.91 -2.03 -38.52
C LEU A 6 -2.96 -1.26 -39.46
N MET A 7 -2.15 -0.32 -38.91
CA MET A 7 -1.08 0.36 -39.62
C MET A 7 0.19 -0.48 -39.77
N VAL A 8 0.15 -1.75 -39.38
CA VAL A 8 1.26 -2.72 -39.46
C VAL A 8 2.53 -2.20 -38.79
N LYS A 9 2.40 -1.57 -37.61
CA LYS A 9 3.55 -1.14 -36.79
C LYS A 9 4.06 -2.32 -35.97
N PRO A 10 5.29 -2.83 -36.18
CA PRO A 10 5.77 -4.07 -35.53
C PRO A 10 5.72 -4.05 -34.01
N TRP A 11 5.95 -2.88 -33.42
CA TRP A 11 5.95 -2.65 -31.97
C TRP A 11 4.54 -2.54 -31.36
N ALA A 12 3.49 -2.40 -32.18
CA ALA A 12 2.13 -2.20 -31.67
C ALA A 12 1.61 -3.44 -30.91
N LYS A 13 2.10 -4.63 -31.26
CA LYS A 13 1.78 -5.89 -30.56
C LYS A 13 2.31 -5.97 -29.14
N ASP A 14 3.35 -5.17 -28.83
CA ASP A 14 3.99 -5.16 -27.52
C ASP A 14 3.34 -4.13 -26.57
N LEU A 15 2.35 -3.36 -27.07
CA LEU A 15 1.62 -2.39 -26.29
C LEU A 15 0.58 -3.07 -25.39
N VAL A 16 0.64 -2.77 -24.11
CA VAL A 16 -0.32 -3.26 -23.12
C VAL A 16 -1.16 -2.10 -22.59
N HIS A 17 -2.48 -2.24 -22.66
CA HIS A 17 -3.42 -1.32 -22.02
C HIS A 17 -3.75 -1.81 -20.62
N VAL A 18 -3.33 -1.05 -19.61
CA VAL A 18 -3.69 -1.30 -18.21
C VAL A 18 -4.98 -0.55 -17.91
N ALA A 19 -6.10 -1.27 -17.88
CA ALA A 19 -7.37 -0.69 -17.45
C ALA A 19 -7.38 -0.46 -15.94
N TYR A 20 -8.01 0.63 -15.49
CA TYR A 20 -8.17 0.94 -14.07
C TYR A 20 -9.53 1.57 -13.80
N GLY A 21 -10.02 1.40 -12.56
CA GLY A 21 -11.27 1.97 -12.08
C GLY A 21 -11.16 3.45 -11.74
N MET A 22 -12.28 4.05 -11.41
CA MET A 22 -12.37 5.44 -10.95
C MET A 22 -11.89 5.57 -9.51
N VAL A 23 -11.20 6.67 -9.22
CA VAL A 23 -10.86 7.05 -7.85
C VAL A 23 -11.74 8.23 -7.46
N SER A 24 -12.50 8.08 -6.37
CA SER A 24 -13.29 9.14 -5.76
C SER A 24 -12.78 9.43 -4.36
N LEU A 25 -12.86 10.68 -3.92
CA LEU A 25 -12.54 11.08 -2.56
C LEU A 25 -13.84 11.12 -1.74
N LEU A 26 -13.78 10.61 -0.52
CA LEU A 26 -14.85 10.76 0.47
C LEU A 26 -14.48 11.87 1.46
N ASP A 27 -15.47 12.66 1.85
CA ASP A 27 -15.36 13.59 2.98
C ASP A 27 -15.36 12.82 4.32
N ASP A 28 -15.19 13.54 5.43
CA ASP A 28 -15.16 12.94 6.77
C ASP A 28 -16.53 12.35 7.18
N ASN A 29 -17.60 12.68 6.48
CA ASN A 29 -18.97 12.13 6.66
C ASN A 29 -19.23 10.90 5.76
N GLY A 30 -18.28 10.55 4.90
CA GLY A 30 -18.41 9.43 3.96
C GLY A 30 -19.14 9.76 2.66
N ASN A 31 -19.43 11.03 2.39
CA ASN A 31 -20.02 11.45 1.14
C ASN A 31 -18.94 11.62 0.06
N GLN A 32 -19.32 11.28 -1.16
CA GLN A 32 -18.42 11.45 -2.31
C GLN A 32 -18.21 12.94 -2.63
N VAL A 33 -16.96 13.37 -2.62
CA VAL A 33 -16.58 14.72 -3.06
C VAL A 33 -16.67 14.78 -4.58
N ALA A 34 -17.55 15.64 -5.08
CA ALA A 34 -17.69 15.86 -6.51
C ALA A 34 -16.43 16.54 -7.07
N MET A 35 -15.68 15.83 -7.90
CA MET A 35 -14.53 16.38 -8.63
C MET A 35 -14.97 16.80 -10.03
N SER A 36 -14.73 18.04 -10.38
CA SER A 36 -15.04 18.58 -11.72
C SER A 36 -13.95 19.53 -12.16
N THR A 37 -13.25 19.16 -13.21
CA THR A 37 -12.24 20.03 -13.85
C THR A 37 -12.87 21.29 -14.42
N ARG A 38 -14.12 21.22 -14.87
CA ARG A 38 -14.85 22.39 -15.42
C ARG A 38 -15.24 23.39 -14.35
N ASN A 39 -15.47 22.94 -13.11
CA ASN A 39 -15.87 23.78 -11.99
C ASN A 39 -14.69 24.15 -11.08
N GLY A 40 -13.47 23.76 -11.44
CA GLY A 40 -12.25 24.03 -10.65
C GLY A 40 -12.14 23.20 -9.36
N THR A 41 -13.01 22.21 -9.15
CA THR A 41 -12.97 21.34 -7.98
C THR A 41 -12.14 20.08 -8.29
N VAL A 42 -10.84 20.25 -8.42
CA VAL A 42 -9.89 19.14 -8.60
C VAL A 42 -9.13 18.92 -7.30
N VAL A 43 -9.08 17.68 -6.84
CA VAL A 43 -8.21 17.29 -5.73
C VAL A 43 -6.89 16.82 -6.31
N LEU A 44 -5.81 17.55 -6.06
CA LEU A 44 -4.48 17.18 -6.50
C LEU A 44 -3.90 16.09 -5.59
N LEU A 45 -3.09 15.20 -6.13
CA LEU A 45 -2.39 14.19 -5.34
C LEU A 45 -1.51 14.83 -4.26
N GLU A 46 -0.90 15.97 -4.57
CA GLU A 46 -0.09 16.75 -3.62
C GLU A 46 -0.91 17.17 -2.39
N ASP A 47 -2.16 17.61 -2.59
CA ASP A 47 -3.06 18.00 -1.49
C ASP A 47 -3.44 16.78 -0.64
N VAL A 48 -3.66 15.62 -1.28
CA VAL A 48 -3.93 14.36 -0.59
C VAL A 48 -2.73 13.97 0.29
N LEU A 49 -1.52 14.00 -0.26
CA LEU A 49 -0.30 13.66 0.47
C LEU A 49 -0.05 14.62 1.63
N LYS A 50 -0.24 15.93 1.40
CA LYS A 50 -0.11 16.95 2.44
C LYS A 50 -1.10 16.73 3.58
N LYS A 51 -2.37 16.49 3.26
CA LYS A 51 -3.41 16.23 4.27
C LYS A 51 -3.15 14.94 5.04
N CYS A 52 -2.63 13.89 4.38
CA CYS A 52 -2.21 12.66 5.08
C CYS A 52 -1.05 12.92 6.03
N HIS A 53 -0.06 13.72 5.63
CA HIS A 53 1.05 14.12 6.47
C HIS A 53 0.58 14.90 7.71
N GLU A 54 -0.26 15.92 7.53
CA GLU A 54 -0.84 16.72 8.62
C GLU A 54 -1.60 15.85 9.62
N LYS A 55 -2.47 14.94 9.14
CA LYS A 55 -3.19 13.99 10.01
C LYS A 55 -2.26 13.01 10.73
N CYS A 56 -1.18 12.58 10.10
CA CYS A 56 -0.17 11.74 10.76
C CYS A 56 0.55 12.50 11.87
N LEU A 57 0.90 13.77 11.66
CA LEU A 57 1.49 14.63 12.71
C LEU A 57 0.55 14.78 13.90
N GLU A 58 -0.72 15.06 13.68
CA GLU A 58 -1.73 15.14 14.74
C GLU A 58 -1.79 13.83 15.57
N ILE A 59 -1.75 12.68 14.92
CA ILE A 59 -1.74 11.37 15.58
C ILE A 59 -0.45 11.18 16.40
N ILE A 60 0.70 11.58 15.87
CA ILE A 60 1.99 11.49 16.56
C ILE A 60 1.99 12.40 17.78
N GLU A 61 1.53 13.64 17.66
CA GLU A 61 1.46 14.58 18.79
C GLU A 61 0.57 14.05 19.93
N GLN A 62 -0.50 13.34 19.59
CA GLN A 62 -1.40 12.74 20.60
C GLN A 62 -0.83 11.50 21.26
N LYS A 63 -0.16 10.63 20.49
CA LYS A 63 0.24 9.29 20.96
C LYS A 63 1.71 9.21 21.40
N ASN A 64 2.59 10.00 20.82
CA ASN A 64 4.02 10.00 21.09
C ASN A 64 4.64 11.39 20.84
N PRO A 65 4.33 12.37 21.72
CA PRO A 65 4.78 13.74 21.55
C PRO A 65 6.30 13.92 21.62
N ASP A 66 7.02 12.97 22.20
CA ASP A 66 8.48 12.99 22.34
C ASP A 66 9.22 12.25 21.22
N LEU A 67 8.50 11.83 20.16
CA LEU A 67 9.12 11.15 19.04
C LEU A 67 10.11 12.08 18.33
N GLU A 68 11.36 11.63 18.19
CA GLU A 68 12.35 12.31 17.35
C GLU A 68 11.93 12.23 15.87
N ASP A 69 12.23 13.28 15.11
CA ASP A 69 12.00 13.35 13.65
C ASP A 69 10.55 13.13 13.22
N LYS A 70 9.58 13.67 13.98
CA LYS A 70 8.14 13.54 13.74
C LYS A 70 7.72 13.83 12.30
N GLU A 71 8.28 14.90 11.73
CA GLU A 71 7.99 15.35 10.37
C GLU A 71 8.30 14.28 9.32
N ASN A 72 9.48 13.67 9.42
CA ASN A 72 9.88 12.63 8.49
C ASN A 72 9.07 11.34 8.69
N VAL A 73 8.80 10.97 9.94
CA VAL A 73 7.95 9.81 10.26
C VAL A 73 6.52 10.04 9.74
N ALA A 74 5.93 11.19 9.98
CA ALA A 74 4.60 11.54 9.50
C ALA A 74 4.52 11.49 7.96
N ARG A 75 5.53 12.02 7.28
CA ARG A 75 5.63 11.97 5.82
C ARG A 75 5.73 10.54 5.30
N GLN A 76 6.57 9.71 5.90
CA GLN A 76 6.73 8.30 5.48
C GLN A 76 5.45 7.50 5.71
N VAL A 77 4.80 7.66 6.88
CA VAL A 77 3.56 6.97 7.20
C VAL A 77 2.42 7.43 6.30
N GLY A 78 2.24 8.74 6.15
CA GLY A 78 1.19 9.30 5.32
C GLY A 78 1.33 8.93 3.83
N THR A 79 2.54 9.03 3.28
CA THR A 79 2.81 8.61 1.90
C THR A 79 2.59 7.10 1.71
N GLY A 80 3.08 6.29 2.67
CA GLY A 80 2.87 4.84 2.65
C GLY A 80 1.40 4.46 2.71
N ALA A 81 0.60 5.16 3.50
CA ALA A 81 -0.84 4.95 3.60
C ALA A 81 -1.56 5.20 2.25
N VAL A 82 -1.21 6.28 1.55
CA VAL A 82 -1.78 6.61 0.23
C VAL A 82 -1.40 5.55 -0.80
N ILE A 83 -0.12 5.20 -0.89
CA ILE A 83 0.38 4.20 -1.84
C ILE A 83 -0.28 2.84 -1.58
N PHE A 84 -0.25 2.37 -0.32
CA PHE A 84 -0.84 1.09 0.04
C PHE A 84 -2.34 1.07 -0.21
N GLY A 85 -3.07 2.13 0.17
CA GLY A 85 -4.50 2.24 -0.06
C GLY A 85 -4.88 2.18 -1.54
N ALA A 86 -4.09 2.80 -2.42
CA ALA A 86 -4.29 2.72 -3.86
C ALA A 86 -4.00 1.31 -4.41
N LEU A 87 -2.92 0.66 -3.94
CA LEU A 87 -2.47 -0.64 -4.45
C LEU A 87 -3.16 -1.84 -3.81
N SER A 88 -3.90 -1.65 -2.70
CA SER A 88 -4.63 -2.73 -2.01
C SER A 88 -5.93 -3.14 -2.68
N ASN A 89 -6.27 -2.51 -3.79
CA ASN A 89 -7.46 -2.83 -4.56
C ASN A 89 -7.07 -3.37 -5.93
N SER A 90 -7.90 -4.27 -6.46
CA SER A 90 -7.76 -4.65 -7.88
C SER A 90 -7.88 -3.40 -8.75
N LYS A 91 -6.97 -3.25 -9.69
CA LYS A 91 -6.86 -2.06 -10.56
C LYS A 91 -8.14 -1.68 -11.30
N ILE A 92 -9.01 -2.67 -11.59
CA ILE A 92 -10.26 -2.45 -12.33
C ILE A 92 -11.43 -1.99 -11.45
N LYS A 93 -11.28 -2.05 -10.12
CA LYS A 93 -12.33 -1.64 -9.19
C LYS A 93 -12.28 -0.13 -8.94
N ASP A 94 -13.45 0.47 -8.80
CA ASP A 94 -13.56 1.84 -8.32
C ASP A 94 -13.11 1.94 -6.86
N ILE A 95 -12.34 2.97 -6.55
CA ILE A 95 -11.79 3.22 -5.23
C ILE A 95 -12.47 4.43 -4.61
N ALA A 96 -13.12 4.23 -3.46
CA ALA A 96 -13.59 5.31 -2.61
C ALA A 96 -12.55 5.62 -1.54
N PHE A 97 -11.73 6.63 -1.80
CA PHE A 97 -10.61 7.02 -0.94
C PHE A 97 -11.11 7.81 0.26
N SER A 98 -10.70 7.40 1.45
CA SER A 98 -11.02 8.09 2.71
C SER A 98 -9.77 8.19 3.58
N TYR A 99 -9.46 9.40 4.05
CA TYR A 99 -8.30 9.65 4.91
C TYR A 99 -8.37 8.84 6.21
N SER A 100 -9.53 8.78 6.85
CA SER A 100 -9.71 8.04 8.10
C SER A 100 -9.49 6.54 7.93
N LYS A 101 -9.87 5.98 6.78
CA LYS A 101 -9.68 4.55 6.48
C LYS A 101 -8.22 4.20 6.23
N ILE A 102 -7.53 4.97 5.37
CA ILE A 102 -6.15 4.64 4.98
C ILE A 102 -5.12 4.89 6.08
N LEU A 103 -5.42 5.80 7.02
CA LEU A 103 -4.56 6.13 8.16
C LEU A 103 -4.89 5.31 9.41
N ASN A 104 -5.78 4.34 9.31
CA ASN A 104 -6.08 3.45 10.43
C ASN A 104 -4.92 2.46 10.67
N PHE A 105 -4.56 2.26 11.94
CA PHE A 105 -3.52 1.32 12.36
C PHE A 105 -4.08 -0.07 12.74
N ASP A 106 -5.40 -0.22 12.83
CA ASP A 106 -6.07 -1.44 13.28
C ASP A 106 -6.73 -2.23 12.12
N GLY A 107 -6.34 -1.95 10.87
CA GLY A 107 -6.95 -2.57 9.70
C GLY A 107 -5.93 -3.00 8.63
N GLU A 108 -6.42 -3.48 7.50
CA GLU A 108 -5.61 -3.87 6.33
C GLU A 108 -5.06 -2.61 5.61
N THR A 109 -4.16 -1.88 6.26
CA THR A 109 -3.68 -0.56 5.84
C THR A 109 -2.16 -0.48 5.76
N GLY A 110 -1.65 0.54 5.06
CA GLY A 110 -0.22 0.83 5.00
C GLY A 110 0.40 1.04 6.39
N PRO A 111 -0.18 1.89 7.26
CA PRO A 111 0.29 2.06 8.63
C PRO A 111 0.35 0.77 9.45
N TYR A 112 -0.62 -0.13 9.28
CA TYR A 112 -0.60 -1.45 9.94
C TYR A 112 0.62 -2.28 9.51
N VAL A 113 0.88 -2.36 8.20
CA VAL A 113 2.04 -3.10 7.67
C VAL A 113 3.36 -2.46 8.13
N GLN A 114 3.45 -1.13 8.11
CA GLN A 114 4.63 -0.40 8.61
C GLN A 114 4.86 -0.65 10.10
N TYR A 115 3.80 -0.61 10.91
CA TYR A 115 3.87 -0.90 12.34
C TYR A 115 4.32 -2.34 12.61
N THR A 116 3.77 -3.31 11.87
CA THR A 116 4.18 -4.72 11.97
C THR A 116 5.66 -4.89 11.62
N ALA A 117 6.12 -4.27 10.54
CA ALA A 117 7.53 -4.28 10.15
C ALA A 117 8.44 -3.66 11.23
N ALA A 118 8.01 -2.56 11.85
CA ALA A 118 8.74 -1.92 12.94
C ALA A 118 8.84 -2.83 14.18
N ARG A 119 7.76 -3.55 14.51
CA ARG A 119 7.75 -4.54 15.59
C ARG A 119 8.71 -5.69 15.31
N ILE A 120 8.66 -6.27 14.12
CA ILE A 120 9.58 -7.35 13.71
C ILE A 120 11.04 -6.89 13.84
N LYS A 121 11.37 -5.71 13.31
CA LYS A 121 12.72 -5.12 13.43
C LYS A 121 13.14 -4.92 14.90
N SER A 122 12.21 -4.54 15.77
CA SER A 122 12.48 -4.39 17.21
C SER A 122 12.78 -5.73 17.88
N VAL A 123 12.03 -6.78 17.53
CA VAL A 123 12.28 -8.15 18.02
C VAL A 123 13.66 -8.63 17.58
N LEU A 124 13.98 -8.50 16.29
CA LEU A 124 15.30 -8.88 15.75
C LEU A 124 16.45 -8.15 16.44
N ARG A 125 16.29 -6.83 16.67
CA ARG A 125 17.30 -6.04 17.38
C ARG A 125 17.50 -6.48 18.82
N LYS A 126 16.42 -6.84 19.53
CA LYS A 126 16.48 -7.34 20.92
C LYS A 126 17.02 -8.76 20.99
N GLY A 127 16.76 -9.59 19.98
CA GLY A 127 17.24 -10.96 19.91
C GLY A 127 18.73 -11.10 19.61
N GLY A 128 19.38 -10.01 19.20
CA GLY A 128 20.82 -10.01 18.87
C GLY A 128 21.15 -10.67 17.52
N ALA A 129 22.42 -10.99 17.33
CA ALA A 129 22.89 -11.61 16.10
C ALA A 129 22.36 -13.04 15.95
N ILE A 130 21.75 -13.30 14.78
CA ILE A 130 21.28 -14.65 14.42
C ILE A 130 22.52 -15.46 13.97
N GLY A 131 22.92 -16.46 14.80
CA GLY A 131 23.98 -17.40 14.44
C GLY A 131 23.55 -18.42 13.37
N LYS A 132 24.49 -19.25 12.92
CA LYS A 132 24.14 -20.43 12.13
C LYS A 132 23.45 -21.45 13.03
N TYR A 133 22.25 -21.85 12.69
CA TYR A 133 21.54 -22.93 13.37
C TYR A 133 20.80 -23.82 12.36
N GLU A 134 20.62 -25.07 12.75
CA GLU A 134 19.78 -26.00 11.98
C GLU A 134 18.36 -25.94 12.53
N ILE A 135 17.39 -25.85 11.65
CA ILE A 135 15.99 -26.03 12.01
C ILE A 135 15.76 -27.53 12.18
N LYS A 136 15.63 -27.98 13.43
CA LYS A 136 15.46 -29.42 13.73
C LYS A 136 14.02 -29.82 13.94
N ASN A 137 13.23 -28.97 14.55
CA ASN A 137 11.82 -29.21 14.81
C ASN A 137 11.05 -27.94 14.49
N VAL A 138 9.95 -28.07 13.77
CA VAL A 138 9.05 -26.99 13.40
C VAL A 138 7.67 -27.37 13.92
N ASN A 139 7.05 -26.48 14.69
CA ASN A 139 5.65 -26.66 15.10
C ASN A 139 4.71 -26.28 13.95
N GLU A 140 3.41 -26.52 14.11
CA GLU A 140 2.41 -26.30 13.07
C GLU A 140 2.36 -24.82 12.62
N ASP A 141 2.38 -23.87 13.55
CA ASP A 141 2.32 -22.44 13.26
C ASP A 141 3.58 -21.97 12.50
N GLU A 142 4.74 -22.45 12.92
CA GLU A 142 6.01 -22.17 12.23
C GLU A 142 6.02 -22.76 10.82
N TYR A 143 5.48 -23.97 10.65
CA TYR A 143 5.37 -24.60 9.34
C TYR A 143 4.45 -23.80 8.42
N GLN A 144 3.29 -23.36 8.89
CA GLN A 144 2.36 -22.54 8.11
C GLN A 144 3.00 -21.22 7.69
N LEU A 145 3.74 -20.56 8.60
CA LEU A 145 4.46 -19.33 8.28
C LEU A 145 5.54 -19.56 7.22
N ILE A 146 6.34 -20.63 7.37
CA ILE A 146 7.38 -20.97 6.37
C ILE A 146 6.73 -21.29 5.01
N ALA A 147 5.64 -22.04 5.00
CA ALA A 147 4.89 -22.36 3.80
C ALA A 147 4.38 -21.09 3.11
N LEU A 148 3.78 -20.16 3.87
CA LEU A 148 3.34 -18.87 3.36
C LEU A 148 4.52 -18.09 2.76
N LEU A 149 5.61 -17.94 3.50
CA LEU A 149 6.80 -17.21 3.04
C LEU A 149 7.39 -17.80 1.76
N SER A 150 7.31 -19.13 1.57
CA SER A 150 7.81 -19.80 0.38
C SER A 150 7.05 -19.44 -0.91
N THR A 151 5.80 -18.98 -0.78
CA THR A 151 4.96 -18.59 -1.94
C THR A 151 5.27 -17.18 -2.48
N PHE A 152 6.07 -16.38 -1.76
CA PHE A 152 6.35 -14.99 -2.14
C PHE A 152 6.87 -14.80 -3.58
N PRO A 153 7.81 -15.62 -4.08
CA PRO A 153 8.28 -15.50 -5.46
C PRO A 153 7.16 -15.65 -6.50
N ASP A 154 6.23 -16.58 -6.26
CA ASP A 154 5.09 -16.81 -7.16
C ASP A 154 4.09 -15.66 -7.10
N VAL A 155 3.89 -15.06 -5.91
CA VAL A 155 3.07 -13.85 -5.74
C VAL A 155 3.64 -12.68 -6.55
N VAL A 156 4.95 -12.46 -6.47
CA VAL A 156 5.63 -11.39 -7.24
C VAL A 156 5.50 -11.65 -8.74
N LYS A 157 5.71 -12.89 -9.17
CA LYS A 157 5.55 -13.29 -10.56
C LYS A 157 4.12 -13.04 -11.05
N ALA A 158 3.12 -13.48 -10.30
CA ALA A 158 1.71 -13.26 -10.64
C ALA A 158 1.35 -11.77 -10.71
N ALA A 159 1.87 -10.95 -9.77
CA ALA A 159 1.67 -9.51 -9.78
C ALA A 159 2.26 -8.86 -11.05
N ALA A 160 3.46 -9.28 -11.46
CA ALA A 160 4.13 -8.78 -12.65
C ALA A 160 3.40 -9.21 -13.94
N GLU A 161 3.07 -10.49 -14.09
CA GLU A 161 2.39 -11.02 -15.28
C GLU A 161 1.00 -10.40 -15.49
N ARG A 162 0.27 -10.14 -14.39
CA ARG A 162 -1.06 -9.54 -14.44
C ARG A 162 -1.04 -8.02 -14.39
N LEU A 163 0.13 -7.40 -14.20
CA LEU A 163 0.28 -5.96 -13.98
C LEU A 163 -0.64 -5.47 -12.85
N GLU A 164 -0.63 -6.21 -11.72
CA GLU A 164 -1.57 -5.99 -10.62
C GLU A 164 -0.85 -6.09 -9.26
N PRO A 165 -0.36 -4.95 -8.70
CA PRO A 165 0.33 -4.89 -7.41
C PRO A 165 -0.51 -5.41 -6.23
N PHE A 166 -1.83 -5.46 -6.37
CA PHE A 166 -2.76 -5.97 -5.37
C PHE A 166 -2.34 -7.33 -4.79
N PHE A 167 -1.75 -8.22 -5.59
CA PHE A 167 -1.27 -9.52 -5.10
C PHE A 167 -0.20 -9.38 -4.02
N VAL A 168 0.70 -8.41 -4.17
CA VAL A 168 1.78 -8.17 -3.19
C VAL A 168 1.23 -7.52 -1.92
N THR A 169 0.32 -6.55 -2.04
CA THR A 169 -0.29 -5.91 -0.87
C THR A 169 -1.17 -6.89 -0.09
N ARG A 170 -1.89 -7.76 -0.78
CA ARG A 170 -2.68 -8.81 -0.12
C ARG A 170 -1.80 -9.79 0.63
N TYR A 171 -0.74 -10.29 0.00
CA TYR A 171 0.24 -11.15 0.65
C TYR A 171 0.88 -10.53 1.89
N ALA A 172 1.10 -9.22 1.90
CA ALA A 172 1.67 -8.53 3.06
C ALA A 172 0.70 -8.40 4.25
N ILE A 173 -0.59 -8.63 4.03
CA ILE A 173 -1.64 -8.64 5.07
C ILE A 173 -1.87 -10.06 5.60
N ASP A 174 -1.85 -11.06 4.73
CA ASP A 174 -2.03 -12.47 5.06
C ASP A 174 -0.87 -13.00 5.91
#